data_ae5cd939b6a99e536b1978268a77e803
#
_entry.id   ae5cd939b6a99e536b1978268a77e803
#
_cell.length_a   1.000
_cell.length_b   1.000
_cell.length_c   1.000
_cell.angle_alpha   90.00
_cell.angle_beta   90.00
_cell.angle_gamma   90.00
#
_symmetry.space_group_name_H-M   'P 1'
#
loop_
_entity.id
_entity.type
_entity.pdbx_description
1 polymer ?
#
loop_
_entity_poly.entity_id
_entity_poly.type
_entity_poly.pdbx_seq_one_letter_code
_entity_poly.pdbx_strand_id
1 'polypeptide(L)'
;MRKYLLLIFFALFSFSATNAEIRWKLSDDGTLTISGTDMPDYRIFYDTNTGQTIAPWYSEREKIKKIVIENGVTGIGQEAFTYCVSLTSITIPNSVTSIGKFAFKGCSELESITILNSVTSIGEGTFYNCYALTSVTIPNSVTSIGQEAFTHCESLTSITIPNSVTSIGDWAFGGCLSLTSVTIPNSVTSIGESAFDGCKSLTSITIPNSVTRIEDTVFSGCSGLTSITIPNSVTSIGSIAFYDCSVLESITIPNSVTSIERYAFSDCSGLTSIIVEEGNAKYDSRDNCNAIIETKSNTLIAGCKNAVIPNTVTSIGHGAFDGCDSLTTITIPNSVTSIGEGAFKGCESLTSVTIPNSVTSIGDYAFYDCSVLESITIPNSVTSIGEGVFFNCYALTSITFEGSTPPRFEEDVFKDVNKSIPVYVPANSIEAYKKALGDYFPETSIRALQH
;
A
#
# COMPACT_ATOMS: atom_id res chain seq x y z
N MET A 1 45.03 63.92 -2.28
CA MET A 1 45.08 62.83 -3.31
C MET A 1 45.97 61.71 -2.72
N ARG A 2 45.34 60.68 -2.15
CA ARG A 2 46.06 59.50 -1.64
C ARG A 2 45.67 58.30 -2.56
N LYS A 3 46.68 57.79 -3.28
CA LYS A 3 46.63 56.58 -4.08
C LYS A 3 46.74 55.41 -3.11
N TYR A 4 45.74 54.51 -3.11
CA TYR A 4 45.82 53.21 -2.45
C TYR A 4 46.46 52.22 -3.43
N LEU A 5 47.58 51.68 -3.03
CA LEU A 5 48.33 50.63 -3.71
C LEU A 5 47.77 49.29 -3.24
N LEU A 6 47.17 48.53 -4.16
CA LEU A 6 46.67 47.19 -3.88
C LEU A 6 47.83 46.20 -4.04
N LEU A 7 48.37 45.71 -2.92
CA LEU A 7 49.38 44.65 -2.90
C LEU A 7 48.68 43.29 -3.14
N ILE A 8 48.92 42.70 -4.29
CA ILE A 8 48.57 41.30 -4.59
C ILE A 8 49.71 40.44 -4.03
N PHE A 9 49.43 39.73 -2.94
CA PHE A 9 50.29 38.67 -2.41
C PHE A 9 50.04 37.38 -3.23
N PHE A 10 50.98 37.03 -4.11
CA PHE A 10 51.10 35.68 -4.63
C PHE A 10 51.80 34.82 -3.59
N ALA A 11 51.05 34.02 -2.84
CA ALA A 11 51.60 32.94 -2.05
C ALA A 11 51.73 31.69 -2.94
N LEU A 12 52.97 31.36 -3.30
CA LEU A 12 53.34 30.04 -3.81
C LEU A 12 53.17 29.02 -2.69
N PHE A 13 52.12 28.25 -2.73
CA PHE A 13 51.99 27.06 -1.90
C PHE A 13 52.24 25.81 -2.74
N SER A 14 53.14 25.00 -2.22
CA SER A 14 53.53 23.68 -2.67
C SER A 14 52.32 22.76 -2.86
N PHE A 15 52.28 22.03 -3.97
CA PHE A 15 51.34 20.95 -4.27
C PHE A 15 51.46 19.83 -3.23
N SER A 16 50.60 19.82 -2.25
CA SER A 16 50.03 18.60 -1.70
C SER A 16 48.71 18.41 -2.40
N ALA A 17 48.42 17.20 -2.85
CA ALA A 17 47.14 16.84 -3.48
C ALA A 17 46.00 17.08 -2.46
N THR A 18 45.47 18.28 -2.42
CA THR A 18 44.25 18.63 -1.68
C THR A 18 43.10 18.36 -2.64
N ASN A 19 42.15 17.52 -2.23
CA ASN A 19 40.86 17.40 -2.86
C ASN A 19 40.38 18.78 -3.28
N ALA A 20 40.10 19.01 -4.56
CA ALA A 20 39.68 20.31 -5.04
C ALA A 20 38.30 20.60 -4.43
N GLU A 21 38.25 21.57 -3.54
CA GLU A 21 37.07 21.97 -2.81
C GLU A 21 35.91 22.33 -3.76
N ILE A 22 34.68 21.90 -3.43
CA ILE A 22 33.49 22.31 -4.17
C ILE A 22 33.33 23.82 -4.12
N ARG A 23 33.13 24.43 -5.29
CA ARG A 23 32.83 25.84 -5.48
C ARG A 23 31.45 25.97 -6.09
N TRP A 24 30.73 26.99 -5.67
CA TRP A 24 29.40 27.26 -6.16
C TRP A 24 29.14 28.73 -6.40
N LYS A 25 28.22 29.02 -7.31
CA LYS A 25 27.76 30.39 -7.57
C LYS A 25 26.28 30.33 -7.95
N LEU A 26 25.47 31.14 -7.28
CA LEU A 26 24.07 31.38 -7.66
C LEU A 26 23.99 32.72 -8.40
N SER A 27 23.43 32.70 -9.59
CA SER A 27 23.17 33.92 -10.39
C SER A 27 21.76 34.47 -10.15
N ASP A 28 21.52 35.71 -10.52
CA ASP A 28 20.24 36.42 -10.30
C ASP A 28 19.05 35.76 -11.01
N ASP A 29 19.30 34.99 -12.06
CA ASP A 29 18.28 34.21 -12.78
C ASP A 29 17.91 32.89 -12.09
N GLY A 30 18.55 32.57 -10.96
CA GLY A 30 18.33 31.34 -10.19
C GLY A 30 19.15 30.16 -10.68
N THR A 31 20.19 30.35 -11.51
CA THR A 31 21.10 29.28 -11.93
C THR A 31 22.19 29.06 -10.88
N LEU A 32 22.21 27.88 -10.26
CA LEU A 32 23.27 27.40 -9.39
C LEU A 32 24.30 26.62 -10.21
N THR A 33 25.52 27.17 -10.30
CA THR A 33 26.66 26.52 -10.96
C THR A 33 27.58 25.91 -9.90
N ILE A 34 27.95 24.63 -10.06
CA ILE A 34 28.82 23.90 -9.14
C ILE A 34 30.03 23.35 -9.92
N SER A 35 31.22 23.58 -9.36
CA SER A 35 32.49 23.11 -9.89
C SER A 35 33.36 22.51 -8.78
N GLY A 36 34.40 21.77 -9.16
CA GLY A 36 35.29 21.07 -8.23
C GLY A 36 35.38 19.59 -8.54
N THR A 37 35.61 18.76 -7.54
CA THR A 37 35.71 17.30 -7.72
C THR A 37 34.57 16.54 -7.05
N ASP A 38 34.69 16.23 -5.78
CA ASP A 38 33.69 15.46 -5.03
C ASP A 38 32.78 16.39 -4.24
N MET A 39 31.48 16.24 -4.45
CA MET A 39 30.50 16.88 -3.60
C MET A 39 30.30 16.01 -2.35
N PRO A 40 30.53 16.56 -1.16
CA PRO A 40 30.37 15.82 0.08
C PRO A 40 28.90 15.49 0.32
N ASP A 41 28.64 14.54 1.22
CA ASP A 41 27.32 14.30 1.76
C ASP A 41 26.93 15.45 2.70
N TYR A 42 25.69 15.92 2.53
CA TYR A 42 25.11 16.97 3.37
C TYR A 42 23.99 16.39 4.23
N ARG A 43 23.52 17.17 5.20
CA ARG A 43 22.31 16.93 5.96
C ARG A 43 21.52 18.20 6.14
N ILE A 44 20.20 18.09 6.23
CA ILE A 44 19.31 19.26 6.46
C ILE A 44 19.55 19.86 7.84
N PHE A 45 19.92 19.03 8.82
CA PHE A 45 20.26 19.47 10.17
C PHE A 45 21.70 19.10 10.47
N TYR A 46 22.42 20.05 11.10
CA TYR A 46 23.78 19.79 11.57
C TYR A 46 23.82 18.61 12.53
N ASP A 47 24.59 17.59 12.20
CA ASP A 47 24.80 16.42 13.04
C ASP A 47 26.20 16.43 13.65
N THR A 48 26.28 16.73 14.95
CA THR A 48 27.53 16.78 15.70
C THR A 48 28.26 15.43 15.77
N ASN A 49 27.55 14.31 15.58
CA ASN A 49 28.15 12.98 15.68
C ASN A 49 28.85 12.55 14.39
N THR A 50 28.35 12.99 13.23
CA THR A 50 28.88 12.59 11.92
C THR A 50 29.76 13.67 11.29
N GLY A 51 29.73 14.91 11.79
CA GLY A 51 30.44 16.06 11.21
C GLY A 51 29.88 16.52 9.86
N GLN A 52 28.75 15.99 9.40
CA GLN A 52 28.09 16.39 8.17
C GLN A 52 27.46 17.77 8.33
N THR A 53 27.59 18.60 7.30
CA THR A 53 27.12 19.99 7.29
C THR A 53 25.94 20.17 6.36
N ILE A 54 25.22 21.28 6.50
CA ILE A 54 24.18 21.71 5.55
C ILE A 54 24.86 22.13 4.25
N ALA A 55 24.24 21.85 3.10
CA ALA A 55 24.75 22.32 1.81
C ALA A 55 24.89 23.84 1.80
N PRO A 56 26.03 24.39 1.33
CA PRO A 56 26.31 25.84 1.46
C PRO A 56 25.30 26.73 0.71
N TRP A 57 24.57 26.21 -0.25
CA TRP A 57 23.48 26.90 -0.98
C TRP A 57 22.09 26.65 -0.37
N TYR A 58 21.96 25.90 0.71
CA TYR A 58 20.67 25.48 1.26
C TYR A 58 19.79 26.67 1.69
N SER A 59 20.36 27.76 2.20
CA SER A 59 19.61 28.99 2.54
C SER A 59 18.95 29.65 1.33
N GLU A 60 19.50 29.42 0.13
CA GLU A 60 19.03 29.97 -1.14
C GLU A 60 18.18 28.98 -1.97
N ARG A 61 17.91 27.77 -1.46
CA ARG A 61 17.29 26.63 -2.18
C ARG A 61 16.00 27.00 -2.89
N GLU A 62 15.19 27.88 -2.33
CA GLU A 62 13.92 28.32 -2.91
C GLU A 62 14.08 29.23 -4.15
N LYS A 63 15.28 29.81 -4.32
CA LYS A 63 15.62 30.64 -5.50
C LYS A 63 16.26 29.84 -6.62
N ILE A 64 16.69 28.58 -6.35
CA ILE A 64 17.37 27.75 -7.33
C ILE A 64 16.34 27.19 -8.33
N LYS A 65 16.43 27.68 -9.57
CA LYS A 65 15.57 27.26 -10.70
C LYS A 65 16.27 26.30 -11.63
N LYS A 66 17.58 26.41 -11.74
CA LYS A 66 18.42 25.59 -12.59
C LYS A 66 19.72 25.23 -11.88
N ILE A 67 20.16 23.98 -12.06
CA ILE A 67 21.47 23.53 -11.59
C ILE A 67 22.34 23.16 -12.78
N VAL A 68 23.59 23.64 -12.78
CA VAL A 68 24.62 23.26 -13.74
C VAL A 68 25.80 22.68 -12.95
N ILE A 69 26.02 21.39 -13.08
CA ILE A 69 27.21 20.73 -12.51
C ILE A 69 28.26 20.70 -13.61
N GLU A 70 29.43 21.25 -13.35
CA GLU A 70 30.53 21.31 -14.32
C GLU A 70 31.31 19.99 -14.38
N ASN A 71 32.01 19.78 -15.50
CA ASN A 71 32.93 18.66 -15.67
C ASN A 71 34.00 18.67 -14.57
N GLY A 72 34.30 17.49 -14.00
CA GLY A 72 35.24 17.33 -12.88
C GLY A 72 34.55 16.92 -11.59
N VAL A 73 33.29 17.28 -11.40
CA VAL A 73 32.48 16.77 -10.29
C VAL A 73 32.17 15.29 -10.52
N THR A 74 32.53 14.42 -9.60
CA THR A 74 32.47 12.96 -9.76
C THR A 74 31.28 12.33 -9.05
N GLY A 75 30.64 13.03 -8.10
CA GLY A 75 29.46 12.59 -7.38
C GLY A 75 28.56 13.73 -6.96
N ILE A 76 27.29 13.46 -6.80
CA ILE A 76 26.30 14.33 -6.14
C ILE A 76 26.11 13.76 -4.75
N GLY A 77 26.45 14.53 -3.72
CA GLY A 77 26.35 14.09 -2.34
C GLY A 77 24.92 13.85 -1.85
N GLN A 78 24.79 13.13 -0.74
CA GLN A 78 23.51 12.95 -0.04
C GLN A 78 22.88 14.31 0.26
N GLU A 79 21.55 14.44 0.10
CA GLU A 79 20.76 15.62 0.40
C GLU A 79 21.24 16.94 -0.27
N ALA A 80 22.09 16.87 -1.29
CA ALA A 80 22.74 18.04 -1.88
C ALA A 80 21.77 19.12 -2.38
N PHE A 81 20.63 18.72 -2.93
CA PHE A 81 19.61 19.62 -3.51
C PHE A 81 18.23 19.42 -2.87
N THR A 82 18.20 18.89 -1.66
CA THR A 82 16.94 18.66 -0.94
C THR A 82 16.16 19.96 -0.76
N TYR A 83 14.86 19.90 -1.11
CA TYR A 83 13.92 21.03 -1.05
C TYR A 83 14.30 22.24 -1.91
N CYS A 84 15.01 22.03 -3.01
CA CYS A 84 15.09 23.04 -4.08
C CYS A 84 13.75 23.08 -4.83
N VAL A 85 12.73 23.64 -4.16
CA VAL A 85 11.32 23.54 -4.59
C VAL A 85 11.04 24.20 -5.95
N SER A 86 11.81 25.22 -6.32
CA SER A 86 11.69 25.94 -7.61
C SER A 86 12.57 25.36 -8.72
N LEU A 87 13.28 24.24 -8.45
CA LEU A 87 14.18 23.64 -9.44
C LEU A 87 13.37 22.99 -10.58
N THR A 88 13.54 23.49 -11.80
CA THR A 88 12.88 22.95 -13.00
C THR A 88 13.81 22.10 -13.88
N SER A 89 15.11 22.33 -13.80
CA SER A 89 16.06 21.58 -14.65
C SER A 89 17.43 21.46 -14.02
N ILE A 90 18.13 20.35 -14.36
CA ILE A 90 19.50 20.11 -13.94
C ILE A 90 20.33 19.56 -15.12
N THR A 91 21.57 20.01 -15.22
CA THR A 91 22.58 19.47 -16.14
C THR A 91 23.61 18.70 -15.32
N ILE A 92 23.69 17.39 -15.54
CA ILE A 92 24.65 16.46 -14.90
C ILE A 92 25.71 16.09 -15.96
N PRO A 93 27.02 16.29 -15.67
CA PRO A 93 28.07 15.92 -16.63
C PRO A 93 28.42 14.42 -16.56
N ASN A 94 29.07 13.90 -17.62
CA ASN A 94 29.51 12.50 -17.68
C ASN A 94 30.55 12.10 -16.61
N SER A 95 31.14 13.08 -15.90
CA SER A 95 32.06 12.81 -14.80
C SER A 95 31.35 12.31 -13.53
N VAL A 96 30.03 12.56 -13.38
CA VAL A 96 29.25 12.11 -12.22
C VAL A 96 28.98 10.62 -12.32
N THR A 97 29.45 9.86 -11.34
CA THR A 97 29.31 8.39 -11.25
C THR A 97 28.36 7.94 -10.14
N SER A 98 28.00 8.84 -9.22
CA SER A 98 27.11 8.54 -8.09
C SER A 98 26.14 9.69 -7.80
N ILE A 99 24.94 9.33 -7.34
CA ILE A 99 23.94 10.26 -6.81
C ILE A 99 23.56 9.74 -5.43
N GLY A 100 23.79 10.57 -4.42
CA GLY A 100 23.55 10.22 -3.02
C GLY A 100 22.08 10.11 -2.65
N LYS A 101 21.84 9.54 -1.48
CA LYS A 101 20.48 9.40 -0.91
C LYS A 101 19.83 10.78 -0.77
N PHE A 102 18.53 10.84 -1.09
CA PHE A 102 17.73 12.06 -0.96
C PHE A 102 18.28 13.29 -1.72
N ALA A 103 19.15 13.09 -2.70
CA ALA A 103 19.85 14.18 -3.37
C ALA A 103 18.92 15.25 -3.96
N PHE A 104 17.75 14.86 -4.47
CA PHE A 104 16.71 15.73 -5.05
C PHE A 104 15.38 15.66 -4.29
N LYS A 105 15.38 15.18 -3.06
CA LYS A 105 14.16 15.11 -2.24
C LYS A 105 13.44 16.45 -2.20
N GLY A 106 12.14 16.47 -2.53
CA GLY A 106 11.31 17.67 -2.44
C GLY A 106 11.59 18.73 -3.51
N CYS A 107 12.26 18.38 -4.62
CA CYS A 107 12.37 19.25 -5.79
C CYS A 107 11.04 19.24 -6.55
N SER A 108 10.03 19.91 -5.98
CA SER A 108 8.62 19.78 -6.37
C SER A 108 8.31 20.24 -7.79
N GLU A 109 9.09 21.17 -8.36
CA GLU A 109 8.92 21.70 -9.71
C GLU A 109 9.83 21.02 -10.77
N LEU A 110 10.60 20.00 -10.37
CA LEU A 110 11.49 19.29 -11.30
C LEU A 110 10.67 18.42 -12.26
N GLU A 111 10.56 18.84 -13.52
CA GLU A 111 9.72 18.18 -14.53
C GLU A 111 10.38 16.95 -15.17
N SER A 112 11.68 16.98 -15.35
CA SER A 112 12.42 15.87 -15.98
C SER A 112 13.88 15.85 -15.57
N ILE A 113 14.48 14.66 -15.63
CA ILE A 113 15.90 14.45 -15.41
C ILE A 113 16.44 13.33 -16.30
N THR A 114 17.65 13.55 -16.85
CA THR A 114 18.40 12.51 -17.55
C THR A 114 19.55 12.05 -16.70
N ILE A 115 19.52 10.78 -16.27
CA ILE A 115 20.60 10.12 -15.56
C ILE A 115 21.55 9.52 -16.61
N LEU A 116 22.85 9.78 -16.46
CA LEU A 116 23.85 9.41 -17.47
C LEU A 116 24.42 8.00 -17.22
N ASN A 117 24.99 7.41 -18.26
CA ASN A 117 25.57 6.06 -18.25
C ASN A 117 26.74 5.85 -17.28
N SER A 118 27.22 6.87 -16.62
CA SER A 118 28.22 6.80 -15.56
C SER A 118 27.67 6.43 -14.19
N VAL A 119 26.33 6.61 -13.97
CA VAL A 119 25.65 6.33 -12.70
C VAL A 119 25.24 4.87 -12.67
N THR A 120 25.56 4.17 -11.58
CA THR A 120 25.32 2.72 -11.43
C THR A 120 24.15 2.34 -10.53
N SER A 121 23.61 3.30 -9.76
CA SER A 121 22.43 3.08 -8.91
C SER A 121 21.64 4.36 -8.71
N ILE A 122 20.33 4.22 -8.49
CA ILE A 122 19.46 5.27 -7.97
C ILE A 122 19.27 4.95 -6.48
N GLY A 123 19.79 5.83 -5.62
CA GLY A 123 19.80 5.63 -4.17
C GLY A 123 18.43 5.81 -3.50
N GLU A 124 18.41 5.57 -2.18
CA GLU A 124 17.25 5.79 -1.33
C GLU A 124 16.73 7.23 -1.44
N GLY A 125 15.42 7.38 -1.65
CA GLY A 125 14.71 8.66 -1.69
C GLY A 125 15.25 9.70 -2.68
N THR A 126 16.04 9.30 -3.68
CA THR A 126 16.73 10.23 -4.58
C THR A 126 15.78 11.29 -5.16
N PHE A 127 14.56 10.91 -5.57
CA PHE A 127 13.53 11.79 -6.12
C PHE A 127 12.25 11.82 -5.25
N TYR A 128 12.39 11.55 -3.98
CA TYR A 128 11.26 11.57 -3.04
C TYR A 128 10.54 12.93 -3.06
N ASN A 129 9.20 12.95 -3.26
CA ASN A 129 8.38 14.17 -3.37
C ASN A 129 8.75 15.10 -4.54
N CYS A 130 9.25 14.57 -5.65
CA CYS A 130 9.39 15.32 -6.89
C CYS A 130 8.05 15.31 -7.63
N TYR A 131 7.07 16.08 -7.13
CA TYR A 131 5.66 16.02 -7.57
C TYR A 131 5.45 16.30 -9.06
N ALA A 132 6.22 17.24 -9.64
CA ALA A 132 6.11 17.61 -11.05
C ALA A 132 6.89 16.68 -12.02
N LEU A 133 7.61 15.69 -11.50
CA LEU A 133 8.46 14.83 -12.32
C LEU A 133 7.61 13.94 -13.25
N THR A 134 7.60 14.27 -14.54
CA THR A 134 6.81 13.55 -15.57
C THR A 134 7.58 12.42 -16.25
N SER A 135 8.90 12.54 -16.30
CA SER A 135 9.75 11.57 -16.98
C SER A 135 11.15 11.48 -16.39
N VAL A 136 11.70 10.27 -16.36
CA VAL A 136 13.08 9.98 -15.96
C VAL A 136 13.70 9.03 -16.99
N THR A 137 14.88 9.37 -17.48
CA THR A 137 15.67 8.43 -18.28
C THR A 137 16.66 7.70 -17.38
N ILE A 138 16.48 6.38 -17.22
CA ILE A 138 17.37 5.51 -16.45
C ILE A 138 18.29 4.77 -17.42
N PRO A 139 19.64 4.93 -17.31
CA PRO A 139 20.57 4.30 -18.22
C PRO A 139 20.81 2.81 -17.91
N ASN A 140 21.34 2.09 -18.88
CA ASN A 140 21.70 0.67 -18.73
C ASN A 140 22.87 0.39 -17.77
N SER A 141 23.48 1.41 -17.18
CA SER A 141 24.48 1.26 -16.11
C SER A 141 23.84 1.06 -14.72
N VAL A 142 22.57 1.45 -14.56
CA VAL A 142 21.87 1.32 -13.29
C VAL A 142 21.49 -0.13 -13.03
N THR A 143 21.92 -0.66 -11.88
CA THR A 143 21.68 -2.05 -11.47
C THR A 143 20.63 -2.20 -10.37
N SER A 144 20.26 -1.11 -9.68
CA SER A 144 19.25 -1.11 -8.64
C SER A 144 18.50 0.21 -8.54
N ILE A 145 17.22 0.14 -8.18
CA ILE A 145 16.38 1.27 -7.78
C ILE A 145 16.17 1.13 -6.28
N GLY A 146 16.62 2.13 -5.52
CA GLY A 146 16.62 2.11 -4.06
C GLY A 146 15.23 2.29 -3.43
N GLN A 147 15.18 2.12 -2.11
CA GLN A 147 14.00 2.41 -1.30
C GLN A 147 13.53 3.85 -1.53
N GLU A 148 12.22 4.07 -1.64
CA GLU A 148 11.61 5.39 -1.79
C GLU A 148 12.13 6.24 -2.97
N ALA A 149 12.84 5.65 -3.93
CA ALA A 149 13.58 6.40 -4.96
C ALA A 149 12.71 7.39 -5.74
N PHE A 150 11.43 7.06 -6.03
CA PHE A 150 10.45 7.89 -6.74
C PHE A 150 9.13 8.05 -5.94
N THR A 151 9.16 7.84 -4.64
CA THR A 151 7.94 7.98 -3.82
C THR A 151 7.35 9.38 -3.97
N HIS A 152 6.03 9.43 -4.23
CA HIS A 152 5.27 10.65 -4.50
C HIS A 152 5.79 11.48 -5.69
N CYS A 153 6.31 10.83 -6.73
CA CYS A 153 6.45 11.45 -8.05
C CYS A 153 5.08 11.41 -8.74
N GLU A 154 4.14 12.23 -8.24
CA GLU A 154 2.71 12.14 -8.57
C GLU A 154 2.40 12.35 -10.05
N SER A 155 3.23 13.13 -10.76
CA SER A 155 3.07 13.41 -12.19
C SER A 155 3.79 12.40 -13.11
N LEU A 156 4.51 11.42 -12.56
CA LEU A 156 5.25 10.42 -13.35
C LEU A 156 4.25 9.52 -14.09
N THR A 157 4.19 9.65 -15.42
CA THR A 157 3.21 8.91 -16.25
C THR A 157 3.72 7.56 -16.73
N SER A 158 5.01 7.42 -16.93
CA SER A 158 5.64 6.18 -17.36
C SER A 158 7.11 6.15 -16.96
N ILE A 159 7.64 4.94 -16.78
CA ILE A 159 9.05 4.71 -16.52
C ILE A 159 9.50 3.44 -17.23
N THR A 160 10.69 3.49 -17.85
CA THR A 160 11.34 2.32 -18.42
C THR A 160 12.46 1.87 -17.50
N ILE A 161 12.33 0.68 -16.96
CA ILE A 161 13.35 0.03 -16.12
C ILE A 161 14.28 -0.77 -17.04
N PRO A 162 15.58 -0.45 -17.09
CA PRO A 162 16.51 -1.13 -17.99
C PRO A 162 16.81 -2.57 -17.55
N ASN A 163 17.23 -3.40 -18.50
CA ASN A 163 17.57 -4.82 -18.28
C ASN A 163 18.77 -5.06 -17.34
N SER A 164 19.46 -4.01 -16.94
CA SER A 164 20.54 -4.07 -15.93
C SER A 164 20.03 -4.08 -14.50
N VAL A 165 18.79 -3.62 -14.27
CA VAL A 165 18.21 -3.56 -12.92
C VAL A 165 17.83 -4.94 -12.43
N THR A 166 18.30 -5.29 -11.23
CA THR A 166 18.05 -6.58 -10.58
C THR A 166 17.11 -6.50 -9.39
N SER A 167 16.92 -5.28 -8.81
CA SER A 167 16.05 -5.07 -7.66
C SER A 167 15.36 -3.71 -7.68
N ILE A 168 14.13 -3.70 -7.19
CA ILE A 168 13.32 -2.51 -6.94
C ILE A 168 13.08 -2.49 -5.42
N GLY A 169 13.45 -1.40 -4.74
CA GLY A 169 13.35 -1.25 -3.30
C GLY A 169 11.93 -0.99 -2.81
N ASP A 170 11.79 -0.99 -1.47
CA ASP A 170 10.52 -0.71 -0.81
C ASP A 170 10.05 0.71 -1.15
N TRP A 171 8.76 0.90 -1.38
CA TRP A 171 8.15 2.19 -1.73
C TRP A 171 8.74 2.86 -2.97
N ALA A 172 9.51 2.16 -3.80
CA ALA A 172 10.28 2.79 -4.89
C ALA A 172 9.43 3.68 -5.80
N PHE A 173 8.18 3.32 -6.05
CA PHE A 173 7.18 4.07 -6.83
C PHE A 173 5.90 4.36 -6.03
N GLY A 174 5.95 4.25 -4.69
CA GLY A 174 4.79 4.51 -3.85
C GLY A 174 4.21 5.91 -4.08
N GLY A 175 2.89 6.04 -4.25
CA GLY A 175 2.21 7.32 -4.50
C GLY A 175 2.49 7.96 -5.86
N CYS A 176 2.98 7.22 -6.86
CA CYS A 176 3.07 7.70 -8.24
C CYS A 176 1.68 7.70 -8.89
N LEU A 177 0.86 8.70 -8.54
CA LEU A 177 -0.57 8.73 -8.84
C LEU A 177 -0.91 8.65 -10.34
N SER A 178 -0.06 9.22 -11.19
CA SER A 178 -0.27 9.29 -12.65
C SER A 178 0.40 8.16 -13.43
N LEU A 179 1.09 7.23 -12.75
CA LEU A 179 1.82 6.14 -13.42
C LEU A 179 0.83 5.14 -14.05
N THR A 180 0.77 5.13 -15.39
CA THR A 180 -0.21 4.31 -16.13
C THR A 180 0.30 2.92 -16.48
N SER A 181 1.61 2.79 -16.66
CA SER A 181 2.25 1.52 -17.02
C SER A 181 3.71 1.47 -16.60
N VAL A 182 4.17 0.28 -16.24
CA VAL A 182 5.57 -0.03 -15.94
C VAL A 182 5.94 -1.35 -16.61
N THR A 183 7.06 -1.36 -17.30
CA THR A 183 7.67 -2.59 -17.80
C THR A 183 8.79 -3.01 -16.88
N ILE A 184 8.61 -4.11 -16.13
CA ILE A 184 9.62 -4.70 -15.25
C ILE A 184 10.37 -5.78 -16.05
N PRO A 185 11.70 -5.64 -16.25
CA PRO A 185 12.46 -6.62 -17.03
C PRO A 185 12.69 -7.93 -16.26
N ASN A 186 12.95 -9.02 -16.98
CA ASN A 186 13.22 -10.34 -16.39
C ASN A 186 14.52 -10.40 -15.56
N SER A 187 15.34 -9.36 -15.57
CA SER A 187 16.50 -9.22 -14.69
C SER A 187 16.12 -8.91 -13.23
N VAL A 188 14.93 -8.33 -13.00
CA VAL A 188 14.46 -8.02 -11.66
C VAL A 188 14.03 -9.29 -10.96
N THR A 189 14.67 -9.57 -9.82
CA THR A 189 14.41 -10.75 -8.99
C THR A 189 13.67 -10.43 -7.70
N SER A 190 13.63 -9.15 -7.29
CA SER A 190 12.91 -8.67 -6.11
C SER A 190 12.22 -7.35 -6.34
N ILE A 191 11.00 -7.25 -5.85
CA ILE A 191 10.18 -6.04 -5.78
C ILE A 191 9.84 -5.88 -4.30
N GLY A 192 10.25 -4.76 -3.70
CA GLY A 192 10.11 -4.50 -2.28
C GLY A 192 8.67 -4.23 -1.82
N GLU A 193 8.47 -4.16 -0.50
CA GLU A 193 7.19 -3.81 0.11
C GLU A 193 6.69 -2.46 -0.41
N SER A 194 5.39 -2.35 -0.65
CA SER A 194 4.75 -1.10 -1.10
C SER A 194 5.36 -0.48 -2.36
N ALA A 195 6.11 -1.24 -3.17
CA ALA A 195 6.86 -0.67 -4.29
C ALA A 195 5.99 0.11 -5.29
N PHE A 196 4.71 -0.24 -5.43
CA PHE A 196 3.70 0.43 -6.27
C PHE A 196 2.46 0.86 -5.48
N ASP A 197 2.56 0.95 -4.14
CA ASP A 197 1.43 1.37 -3.31
C ASP A 197 0.87 2.72 -3.76
N GLY A 198 -0.46 2.83 -3.88
CA GLY A 198 -1.14 4.05 -4.30
C GLY A 198 -0.90 4.49 -5.74
N CYS A 199 -0.41 3.62 -6.63
CA CYS A 199 -0.31 3.92 -8.07
C CYS A 199 -1.70 3.87 -8.73
N LYS A 200 -2.55 4.87 -8.44
CA LYS A 200 -3.98 4.87 -8.77
C LYS A 200 -4.31 4.78 -10.25
N SER A 201 -3.43 5.28 -11.12
CA SER A 201 -3.61 5.24 -12.57
C SER A 201 -3.01 4.01 -13.25
N LEU A 202 -2.36 3.11 -12.50
CA LEU A 202 -1.72 1.91 -13.06
C LEU A 202 -2.79 0.95 -13.57
N THR A 203 -2.90 0.80 -14.89
CA THR A 203 -3.94 -0.03 -15.51
C THR A 203 -3.52 -1.49 -15.70
N SER A 204 -2.22 -1.71 -15.88
CA SER A 204 -1.65 -3.05 -16.03
C SER A 204 -0.19 -3.07 -15.63
N ILE A 205 0.26 -4.21 -15.13
CA ILE A 205 1.66 -4.48 -14.82
C ILE A 205 1.97 -5.95 -15.06
N THR A 206 3.16 -6.23 -15.59
CA THR A 206 3.63 -7.60 -15.76
C THR A 206 4.68 -7.90 -14.71
N ILE A 207 4.42 -8.91 -13.87
CA ILE A 207 5.38 -9.44 -12.92
C ILE A 207 6.30 -10.42 -13.67
N PRO A 208 7.63 -10.23 -13.67
CA PRO A 208 8.52 -11.13 -14.40
C PRO A 208 8.66 -12.51 -13.73
N ASN A 209 8.95 -13.54 -14.53
CA ASN A 209 9.14 -14.91 -14.04
C ASN A 209 10.37 -15.12 -13.12
N SER A 210 11.17 -14.09 -12.91
CA SER A 210 12.29 -14.06 -11.97
C SER A 210 11.86 -13.71 -10.53
N VAL A 211 10.65 -13.15 -10.36
CA VAL A 211 10.09 -12.78 -9.05
C VAL A 211 9.41 -14.00 -8.44
N THR A 212 9.75 -14.32 -7.19
CA THR A 212 9.22 -15.48 -6.47
C THR A 212 8.25 -15.13 -5.35
N ARG A 213 8.14 -13.85 -4.99
CA ARG A 213 7.27 -13.33 -3.94
C ARG A 213 6.60 -12.04 -4.39
N ILE A 214 5.34 -11.87 -4.08
CA ILE A 214 4.65 -10.59 -4.03
C ILE A 214 4.67 -10.18 -2.58
N GLU A 215 5.44 -9.13 -2.26
CA GLU A 215 5.64 -8.66 -0.88
C GLU A 215 4.41 -7.94 -0.35
N ASP A 216 4.42 -7.54 0.92
CA ASP A 216 3.30 -6.84 1.55
C ASP A 216 3.02 -5.50 0.83
N THR A 217 1.75 -5.18 0.66
CA THR A 217 1.25 -3.90 0.12
C THR A 217 1.77 -3.50 -1.26
N VAL A 218 2.42 -4.39 -2.02
CA VAL A 218 3.10 -4.05 -3.30
C VAL A 218 2.20 -3.30 -4.27
N PHE A 219 0.93 -3.70 -4.41
CA PHE A 219 -0.07 -3.09 -5.30
C PHE A 219 -1.26 -2.52 -4.54
N SER A 220 -1.11 -2.27 -3.23
CA SER A 220 -2.15 -1.64 -2.43
C SER A 220 -2.53 -0.29 -3.04
N GLY A 221 -3.83 0.04 -3.08
CA GLY A 221 -4.32 1.30 -3.65
C GLY A 221 -4.11 1.48 -5.16
N CYS A 222 -3.75 0.42 -5.89
CA CYS A 222 -3.72 0.44 -7.37
C CYS A 222 -5.14 0.38 -7.93
N SER A 223 -5.96 1.38 -7.60
CA SER A 223 -7.40 1.39 -7.92
C SER A 223 -7.72 1.45 -9.43
N GLY A 224 -6.74 1.72 -10.29
CA GLY A 224 -6.87 1.64 -11.75
C GLY A 224 -6.51 0.29 -12.36
N LEU A 225 -6.01 -0.68 -11.55
CA LEU A 225 -5.50 -1.97 -12.06
C LEU A 225 -6.64 -2.89 -12.48
N THR A 226 -6.84 -3.04 -13.79
CA THR A 226 -7.94 -3.85 -14.34
C THR A 226 -7.61 -5.33 -14.41
N SER A 227 -6.35 -5.67 -14.59
CA SER A 227 -5.88 -7.05 -14.69
C SER A 227 -4.42 -7.20 -14.26
N ILE A 228 -4.08 -8.35 -13.70
CA ILE A 228 -2.72 -8.74 -13.36
C ILE A 228 -2.55 -10.24 -13.56
N THR A 229 -1.39 -10.63 -14.08
CA THR A 229 -1.00 -12.03 -14.16
C THR A 229 0.05 -12.33 -13.12
N ILE A 230 -0.21 -13.28 -12.24
CA ILE A 230 0.74 -13.81 -11.28
C ILE A 230 1.50 -14.95 -11.94
N PRO A 231 2.83 -14.87 -12.12
CA PRO A 231 3.58 -15.92 -12.81
C PRO A 231 3.78 -17.17 -11.95
N ASN A 232 4.02 -18.32 -12.59
CA ASN A 232 4.26 -19.61 -11.93
C ASN A 232 5.57 -19.68 -11.11
N SER A 233 6.33 -18.62 -11.07
CA SER A 233 7.47 -18.46 -10.16
C SER A 233 7.08 -18.01 -8.76
N VAL A 234 5.91 -17.38 -8.62
CA VAL A 234 5.46 -16.82 -7.34
C VAL A 234 4.99 -17.93 -6.41
N THR A 235 5.56 -17.95 -5.21
CA THR A 235 5.23 -18.92 -4.16
C THR A 235 4.47 -18.32 -2.98
N SER A 236 4.48 -16.99 -2.83
CA SER A 236 3.79 -16.29 -1.74
C SER A 236 3.21 -14.95 -2.18
N ILE A 237 2.07 -14.60 -1.62
CA ILE A 237 1.38 -13.32 -1.75
C ILE A 237 1.28 -12.72 -0.35
N GLY A 238 1.85 -11.54 -0.18
CA GLY A 238 1.94 -10.81 1.09
C GLY A 238 0.62 -10.23 1.57
N SER A 239 0.66 -9.70 2.78
CA SER A 239 -0.47 -9.03 3.42
C SER A 239 -0.86 -7.76 2.65
N ILE A 240 -2.17 -7.55 2.45
CA ILE A 240 -2.68 -6.30 1.82
C ILE A 240 -2.10 -6.10 0.39
N ALA A 241 -1.54 -7.14 -0.23
CA ALA A 241 -0.77 -7.02 -1.48
C ALA A 241 -1.57 -6.39 -2.65
N PHE A 242 -2.89 -6.62 -2.71
CA PHE A 242 -3.83 -6.07 -3.69
C PHE A 242 -4.97 -5.28 -3.04
N TYR A 243 -4.78 -4.79 -1.80
CA TYR A 243 -5.80 -4.00 -1.12
C TYR A 243 -6.24 -2.80 -1.97
N ASP A 244 -7.54 -2.51 -2.01
CA ASP A 244 -8.14 -1.42 -2.82
C ASP A 244 -7.74 -1.43 -4.31
N CYS A 245 -7.54 -2.64 -4.89
CA CYS A 245 -7.52 -2.81 -6.34
C CYS A 245 -8.98 -2.84 -6.85
N SER A 246 -9.69 -1.73 -6.67
CA SER A 246 -11.16 -1.66 -6.72
C SER A 246 -11.77 -1.93 -8.10
N VAL A 247 -10.99 -1.85 -9.19
CA VAL A 247 -11.44 -2.20 -10.54
C VAL A 247 -10.87 -3.52 -11.08
N LEU A 248 -10.14 -4.27 -10.26
CA LEU A 248 -9.61 -5.59 -10.64
C LEU A 248 -10.75 -6.57 -10.84
N GLU A 249 -10.96 -7.05 -12.08
CA GLU A 249 -12.13 -7.88 -12.43
C GLU A 249 -11.94 -9.36 -12.11
N SER A 250 -10.72 -9.86 -12.25
CA SER A 250 -10.41 -11.28 -12.02
C SER A 250 -8.98 -11.50 -11.57
N ILE A 251 -8.76 -12.57 -10.80
CA ILE A 251 -7.44 -13.03 -10.39
C ILE A 251 -7.34 -14.55 -10.52
N THR A 252 -6.20 -15.01 -11.04
CA THR A 252 -5.86 -16.44 -11.06
C THR A 252 -4.66 -16.66 -10.15
N ILE A 253 -4.79 -17.57 -9.19
CA ILE A 253 -3.75 -18.01 -8.27
C ILE A 253 -3.04 -19.21 -8.86
N PRO A 254 -1.76 -19.13 -9.25
CA PRO A 254 -1.04 -20.23 -9.85
C PRO A 254 -0.82 -21.38 -8.86
N ASN A 255 -0.58 -22.57 -9.41
CA ASN A 255 -0.35 -23.77 -8.59
C ASN A 255 0.93 -23.74 -7.76
N SER A 256 1.85 -22.82 -8.04
CA SER A 256 3.07 -22.56 -7.28
C SER A 256 2.84 -21.85 -5.93
N VAL A 257 1.72 -21.12 -5.77
CA VAL A 257 1.45 -20.33 -4.57
C VAL A 257 1.13 -21.24 -3.39
N THR A 258 1.92 -21.11 -2.33
CA THR A 258 1.81 -21.86 -1.09
C THR A 258 1.53 -21.00 0.15
N SER A 259 1.58 -19.68 0.03
CA SER A 259 1.18 -18.74 1.08
C SER A 259 0.42 -17.56 0.50
N ILE A 260 -0.74 -17.26 1.13
CA ILE A 260 -1.52 -16.04 0.91
C ILE A 260 -1.79 -15.47 2.29
N GLU A 261 -1.29 -14.24 2.52
CA GLU A 261 -1.40 -13.58 3.80
C GLU A 261 -2.75 -12.86 3.94
N ARG A 262 -3.05 -12.35 5.15
CA ARG A 262 -4.33 -11.73 5.48
C ARG A 262 -4.60 -10.50 4.63
N TYR A 263 -5.87 -10.27 4.31
CA TYR A 263 -6.33 -9.08 3.60
C TYR A 263 -5.68 -8.86 2.23
N ALA A 264 -5.07 -9.90 1.64
CA ALA A 264 -4.36 -9.79 0.36
C ALA A 264 -5.24 -9.22 -0.77
N PHE A 265 -6.56 -9.46 -0.74
CA PHE A 265 -7.54 -9.05 -1.74
C PHE A 265 -8.70 -8.23 -1.15
N SER A 266 -8.54 -7.65 0.05
CA SER A 266 -9.56 -6.80 0.65
C SER A 266 -9.80 -5.53 -0.18
N ASP A 267 -11.01 -5.00 -0.13
CA ASP A 267 -11.45 -3.83 -0.90
C ASP A 267 -11.28 -3.96 -2.44
N CYS A 268 -11.14 -5.19 -2.95
CA CYS A 268 -11.18 -5.47 -4.38
C CYS A 268 -12.63 -5.55 -4.88
N SER A 269 -13.40 -4.47 -4.74
CA SER A 269 -14.86 -4.44 -4.97
C SER A 269 -15.28 -4.82 -6.41
N GLY A 270 -14.36 -4.66 -7.38
CA GLY A 270 -14.56 -5.05 -8.78
C GLY A 270 -14.46 -6.55 -9.05
N LEU A 271 -13.88 -7.34 -8.13
CA LEU A 271 -13.65 -8.77 -8.37
C LEU A 271 -14.98 -9.53 -8.60
N THR A 272 -15.01 -10.19 -9.74
CA THR A 272 -16.12 -11.07 -10.15
C THR A 272 -15.72 -12.52 -10.21
N SER A 273 -14.42 -12.80 -10.33
CA SER A 273 -13.87 -14.14 -10.48
C SER A 273 -12.54 -14.30 -9.77
N ILE A 274 -12.46 -15.32 -8.92
CA ILE A 274 -11.22 -15.77 -8.29
C ILE A 274 -11.05 -17.25 -8.61
N ILE A 275 -9.94 -17.61 -9.25
CA ILE A 275 -9.65 -18.98 -9.67
C ILE A 275 -8.32 -19.41 -9.07
N VAL A 276 -8.25 -20.59 -8.50
CA VAL A 276 -7.00 -21.28 -8.16
C VAL A 276 -6.73 -22.33 -9.22
N GLU A 277 -5.54 -22.31 -9.82
CA GLU A 277 -5.13 -23.29 -10.83
C GLU A 277 -5.19 -24.72 -10.30
N GLU A 278 -5.60 -25.63 -11.14
CA GLU A 278 -5.64 -27.05 -10.83
C GLU A 278 -4.24 -27.58 -10.45
N GLY A 279 -4.17 -28.40 -9.42
CA GLY A 279 -2.91 -28.95 -8.91
C GLY A 279 -2.20 -28.08 -7.87
N ASN A 280 -2.75 -26.95 -7.44
CA ASN A 280 -2.23 -26.24 -6.29
C ASN A 280 -2.33 -27.11 -5.05
N ALA A 281 -1.21 -27.26 -4.31
CA ALA A 281 -1.12 -28.19 -3.18
C ALA A 281 -1.80 -27.68 -1.90
N LYS A 282 -2.07 -26.36 -1.81
CA LYS A 282 -2.56 -25.75 -0.56
C LYS A 282 -3.93 -25.11 -0.70
N TYR A 283 -4.27 -24.62 -1.87
CA TYR A 283 -5.51 -23.88 -2.14
C TYR A 283 -6.31 -24.51 -3.28
N ASP A 284 -7.59 -24.27 -3.30
CA ASP A 284 -8.45 -24.60 -4.44
C ASP A 284 -9.63 -23.62 -4.59
N SER A 285 -10.32 -23.70 -5.72
CA SER A 285 -11.58 -23.03 -6.02
C SER A 285 -12.63 -24.08 -6.38
N ARG A 286 -12.79 -25.11 -5.50
CA ARG A 286 -13.69 -26.23 -5.72
C ARG A 286 -15.12 -25.77 -6.04
N ASP A 287 -15.82 -26.55 -6.82
CA ASP A 287 -17.21 -26.31 -7.24
C ASP A 287 -17.39 -24.96 -7.99
N ASN A 288 -16.33 -24.41 -8.59
CA ASN A 288 -16.31 -23.10 -9.23
C ASN A 288 -16.81 -21.98 -8.30
N CYS A 289 -16.38 -22.03 -7.05
CA CYS A 289 -16.90 -21.17 -5.97
C CYS A 289 -16.52 -19.69 -6.05
N ASN A 290 -15.68 -19.29 -7.01
CA ASN A 290 -15.15 -17.91 -7.11
C ASN A 290 -14.53 -17.43 -5.79
N ALA A 291 -13.78 -18.31 -5.13
CA ALA A 291 -13.13 -18.04 -3.85
C ALA A 291 -11.85 -18.86 -3.73
N ILE A 292 -10.98 -18.46 -2.82
CA ILE A 292 -9.80 -19.21 -2.43
C ILE A 292 -10.12 -19.98 -1.16
N ILE A 293 -9.97 -21.30 -1.18
CA ILE A 293 -10.19 -22.17 -0.03
C ILE A 293 -8.85 -22.83 0.31
N GLU A 294 -8.41 -22.74 1.56
CA GLU A 294 -7.29 -23.54 2.07
C GLU A 294 -7.77 -24.99 2.27
N THR A 295 -7.16 -25.90 1.52
CA THR A 295 -7.62 -27.31 1.41
C THR A 295 -7.56 -28.07 2.72
N LYS A 296 -6.53 -27.83 3.55
CA LYS A 296 -6.30 -28.57 4.80
C LYS A 296 -7.27 -28.16 5.91
N SER A 297 -7.53 -26.88 6.07
CA SER A 297 -8.41 -26.33 7.11
C SER A 297 -9.87 -26.21 6.65
N ASN A 298 -10.12 -26.30 5.35
CA ASN A 298 -11.39 -25.94 4.72
C ASN A 298 -11.84 -24.50 5.06
N THR A 299 -10.86 -23.59 5.16
CA THR A 299 -11.12 -22.17 5.44
C THR A 299 -11.21 -21.40 4.14
N LEU A 300 -12.28 -20.65 3.94
CA LEU A 300 -12.39 -19.69 2.84
C LEU A 300 -11.52 -18.47 3.18
N ILE A 301 -10.47 -18.23 2.38
CA ILE A 301 -9.46 -17.19 2.60
C ILE A 301 -9.85 -15.87 1.95
N ALA A 302 -10.39 -15.91 0.73
CA ALA A 302 -10.87 -14.74 0.01
C ALA A 302 -12.00 -15.13 -0.94
N GLY A 303 -13.02 -14.30 -0.99
CA GLY A 303 -14.14 -14.42 -1.91
C GLY A 303 -14.35 -13.13 -2.71
N CYS A 304 -15.33 -13.13 -3.59
CA CYS A 304 -15.75 -11.98 -4.37
C CYS A 304 -17.27 -11.90 -4.44
N LYS A 305 -17.81 -10.88 -5.12
CA LYS A 305 -19.27 -10.66 -5.20
C LYS A 305 -20.06 -11.83 -5.80
N ASN A 306 -19.43 -12.68 -6.60
CA ASN A 306 -20.05 -13.86 -7.22
C ASN A 306 -19.69 -15.18 -6.48
N ALA A 307 -19.10 -15.08 -5.29
CA ALA A 307 -18.67 -16.27 -4.55
C ALA A 307 -19.87 -17.11 -4.07
N VAL A 308 -19.70 -18.41 -4.14
CA VAL A 308 -20.61 -19.41 -3.56
C VAL A 308 -19.81 -20.21 -2.53
N ILE A 309 -20.22 -20.21 -1.27
CA ILE A 309 -19.52 -20.95 -0.23
C ILE A 309 -19.88 -22.44 -0.31
N PRO A 310 -18.94 -23.34 -0.65
CA PRO A 310 -19.20 -24.78 -0.71
C PRO A 310 -19.56 -25.38 0.65
N ASN A 311 -20.38 -26.43 0.65
CA ASN A 311 -20.76 -27.15 1.87
C ASN A 311 -19.60 -27.89 2.57
N THR A 312 -18.42 -27.86 2.01
CA THR A 312 -17.19 -28.41 2.60
C THR A 312 -16.41 -27.36 3.43
N VAL A 313 -16.74 -26.07 3.28
CA VAL A 313 -16.10 -24.99 4.04
C VAL A 313 -16.55 -25.04 5.48
N THR A 314 -15.59 -25.01 6.41
CA THR A 314 -15.85 -25.09 7.86
C THR A 314 -15.60 -23.76 8.58
N SER A 315 -14.88 -22.83 7.94
CA SER A 315 -14.59 -21.51 8.50
C SER A 315 -14.54 -20.45 7.41
N ILE A 316 -15.07 -19.26 7.68
CA ILE A 316 -14.85 -18.07 6.86
C ILE A 316 -13.68 -17.32 7.52
N GLY A 317 -12.61 -17.11 6.74
CA GLY A 317 -11.33 -16.54 7.22
C GLY A 317 -11.40 -15.05 7.55
N HIS A 318 -10.28 -14.52 8.04
CA HIS A 318 -10.13 -13.09 8.32
C HIS A 318 -10.20 -12.28 7.02
N GLY A 319 -11.06 -11.26 6.99
CA GLY A 319 -11.23 -10.38 5.82
C GLY A 319 -11.66 -11.09 4.54
N ALA A 320 -12.29 -12.27 4.63
CA ALA A 320 -12.57 -13.12 3.47
C ALA A 320 -13.43 -12.42 2.40
N PHE A 321 -14.31 -11.50 2.79
CA PHE A 321 -15.14 -10.66 1.93
C PHE A 321 -15.03 -9.18 2.28
N ASP A 322 -13.92 -8.77 2.94
CA ASP A 322 -13.68 -7.37 3.34
C ASP A 322 -13.69 -6.47 2.10
N GLY A 323 -14.54 -5.42 2.12
CA GLY A 323 -14.73 -4.49 1.01
C GLY A 323 -15.40 -5.08 -0.24
N CYS A 324 -16.12 -6.19 -0.11
CA CYS A 324 -16.95 -6.69 -1.20
C CYS A 324 -18.23 -5.85 -1.33
N ASP A 325 -18.12 -4.55 -1.65
CA ASP A 325 -19.20 -3.56 -1.66
C ASP A 325 -20.41 -3.98 -2.51
N SER A 326 -20.17 -4.73 -3.57
CA SER A 326 -21.22 -5.19 -4.49
C SER A 326 -21.84 -6.53 -4.10
N LEU A 327 -21.48 -7.11 -2.95
CA LEU A 327 -22.05 -8.36 -2.45
C LEU A 327 -23.45 -8.09 -1.85
N THR A 328 -24.51 -8.49 -2.53
CA THR A 328 -25.89 -8.23 -2.09
C THR A 328 -26.45 -9.29 -1.15
N THR A 329 -26.07 -10.54 -1.39
CA THR A 329 -26.51 -11.70 -0.58
C THR A 329 -25.44 -12.76 -0.57
N ILE A 330 -25.34 -13.51 0.52
CA ILE A 330 -24.45 -14.66 0.66
C ILE A 330 -25.15 -15.75 1.48
N THR A 331 -25.01 -17.00 1.04
CA THR A 331 -25.50 -18.15 1.81
C THR A 331 -24.32 -18.78 2.55
N ILE A 332 -24.36 -18.77 3.88
CA ILE A 332 -23.38 -19.45 4.73
C ILE A 332 -23.91 -20.88 4.99
N PRO A 333 -23.20 -21.93 4.55
CA PRO A 333 -23.67 -23.31 4.70
C PRO A 333 -23.56 -23.81 6.16
N ASN A 334 -24.36 -24.84 6.49
CA ASN A 334 -24.38 -25.47 7.81
C ASN A 334 -23.06 -26.18 8.23
N SER A 335 -22.09 -26.24 7.35
CA SER A 335 -20.73 -26.72 7.66
C SER A 335 -19.86 -25.68 8.35
N VAL A 336 -20.20 -24.39 8.22
CA VAL A 336 -19.41 -23.28 8.80
C VAL A 336 -19.64 -23.20 10.30
N THR A 337 -18.55 -23.24 11.06
CA THR A 337 -18.56 -23.20 12.54
C THR A 337 -18.05 -21.88 13.10
N SER A 338 -17.34 -21.08 12.29
CA SER A 338 -16.79 -19.78 12.70
C SER A 338 -16.76 -18.76 11.56
N ILE A 339 -17.00 -17.50 11.91
CA ILE A 339 -16.85 -16.34 11.04
C ILE A 339 -15.69 -15.53 11.59
N GLY A 340 -14.65 -15.28 10.78
CA GLY A 340 -13.41 -14.61 11.19
C GLY A 340 -13.55 -13.11 11.37
N GLU A 341 -12.48 -12.50 11.88
CA GLU A 341 -12.34 -11.05 12.01
C GLU A 341 -12.52 -10.36 10.65
N GLY A 342 -13.35 -9.30 10.60
CA GLY A 342 -13.59 -8.52 9.38
C GLY A 342 -14.16 -9.31 8.21
N ALA A 343 -14.69 -10.52 8.41
CA ALA A 343 -15.02 -11.44 7.31
C ALA A 343 -15.97 -10.84 6.25
N PHE A 344 -16.88 -9.96 6.64
CA PHE A 344 -17.81 -9.23 5.75
C PHE A 344 -17.75 -7.72 6.00
N LYS A 345 -16.63 -7.22 6.54
CA LYS A 345 -16.44 -5.79 6.80
C LYS A 345 -16.59 -5.01 5.49
N GLY A 346 -17.30 -3.87 5.51
CA GLY A 346 -17.47 -3.03 4.32
C GLY A 346 -18.33 -3.66 3.22
N CYS A 347 -19.10 -4.73 3.46
CA CYS A 347 -20.06 -5.25 2.50
C CYS A 347 -21.28 -4.31 2.41
N GLU A 348 -21.09 -3.11 1.84
CA GLU A 348 -22.07 -2.03 1.87
C GLU A 348 -23.38 -2.33 1.14
N SER A 349 -23.42 -3.32 0.24
CA SER A 349 -24.63 -3.77 -0.45
C SER A 349 -25.30 -4.98 0.18
N LEU A 350 -24.77 -5.56 1.25
CA LEU A 350 -25.29 -6.77 1.88
C LEU A 350 -26.58 -6.47 2.65
N THR A 351 -27.73 -6.82 2.04
CA THR A 351 -29.05 -6.54 2.62
C THR A 351 -29.48 -7.55 3.66
N SER A 352 -29.04 -8.78 3.50
CA SER A 352 -29.39 -9.89 4.41
C SER A 352 -28.33 -10.98 4.44
N VAL A 353 -28.14 -11.60 5.59
CA VAL A 353 -27.32 -12.78 5.80
C VAL A 353 -27.98 -13.72 6.80
N THR A 354 -27.93 -15.01 6.52
CA THR A 354 -28.39 -16.03 7.47
C THR A 354 -27.17 -16.69 8.10
N ILE A 355 -27.04 -16.58 9.42
CA ILE A 355 -26.01 -17.26 10.21
C ILE A 355 -26.56 -18.65 10.59
N PRO A 356 -25.93 -19.75 10.16
CA PRO A 356 -26.45 -21.09 10.45
C PRO A 356 -26.20 -21.52 11.90
N ASN A 357 -27.00 -22.48 12.37
CA ASN A 357 -26.94 -23.04 13.74
C ASN A 357 -25.62 -23.81 14.05
N SER A 358 -24.72 -23.90 13.11
CA SER A 358 -23.36 -24.46 13.29
C SER A 358 -22.35 -23.44 13.78
N VAL A 359 -22.61 -22.13 13.57
CA VAL A 359 -21.68 -21.05 13.94
C VAL A 359 -21.69 -20.86 15.46
N THR A 360 -20.51 -20.93 16.06
CA THR A 360 -20.31 -20.78 17.51
C THR A 360 -19.69 -19.44 17.90
N SER A 361 -19.01 -18.76 16.98
CA SER A 361 -18.36 -17.48 17.22
C SER A 361 -18.37 -16.58 15.99
N ILE A 362 -18.50 -15.27 16.24
CA ILE A 362 -18.41 -14.22 15.24
C ILE A 362 -17.24 -13.32 15.67
N GLY A 363 -16.23 -13.21 14.82
CA GLY A 363 -14.99 -12.46 15.08
C GLY A 363 -15.20 -10.95 15.08
N ASP A 364 -14.18 -10.22 15.55
CA ASP A 364 -14.19 -8.77 15.64
C ASP A 364 -14.47 -8.14 14.28
N TYR A 365 -15.28 -7.08 14.23
CA TYR A 365 -15.62 -6.32 13.02
C TYR A 365 -16.22 -7.14 11.87
N ALA A 366 -16.72 -8.36 12.12
CA ALA A 366 -17.13 -9.30 11.07
C ALA A 366 -18.21 -8.75 10.11
N PHE A 367 -19.10 -7.89 10.55
CA PHE A 367 -20.11 -7.17 9.75
C PHE A 367 -20.02 -5.65 9.94
N TYR A 368 -18.82 -5.14 10.31
CA TYR A 368 -18.58 -3.70 10.43
C TYR A 368 -18.90 -3.02 9.09
N ASP A 369 -19.62 -1.90 9.15
CA ASP A 369 -19.99 -1.10 7.97
C ASP A 369 -20.82 -1.85 6.90
N CYS A 370 -21.58 -2.87 7.30
CA CYS A 370 -22.67 -3.43 6.48
C CYS A 370 -23.86 -2.47 6.51
N SER A 371 -23.70 -1.31 5.89
CA SER A 371 -24.54 -0.12 6.07
C SER A 371 -26.01 -0.29 5.66
N VAL A 372 -26.31 -1.25 4.77
CA VAL A 372 -27.68 -1.56 4.30
C VAL A 372 -28.24 -2.86 4.86
N LEU A 373 -27.57 -3.54 5.79
CA LEU A 373 -28.05 -4.75 6.42
C LEU A 373 -29.34 -4.47 7.24
N GLU A 374 -30.48 -4.99 6.79
CA GLU A 374 -31.80 -4.65 7.34
C GLU A 374 -32.15 -5.43 8.61
N SER A 375 -31.71 -6.67 8.71
CA SER A 375 -31.97 -7.50 9.88
C SER A 375 -30.92 -8.59 10.07
N ILE A 376 -30.74 -9.02 11.31
CA ILE A 376 -29.84 -10.13 11.63
C ILE A 376 -30.47 -11.06 12.65
N THR A 377 -30.32 -12.36 12.43
CA THR A 377 -30.68 -13.39 13.39
C THR A 377 -29.42 -14.08 13.91
N ILE A 378 -29.23 -14.06 15.20
CA ILE A 378 -28.12 -14.71 15.91
C ILE A 378 -28.63 -16.04 16.47
N PRO A 379 -28.16 -17.19 15.95
CA PRO A 379 -28.63 -18.48 16.37
C PRO A 379 -28.18 -18.86 17.79
N ASN A 380 -28.87 -19.82 18.41
CA ASN A 380 -28.58 -20.29 19.78
C ASN A 380 -27.16 -20.86 19.95
N SER A 381 -26.53 -21.27 18.87
CA SER A 381 -25.15 -21.81 18.87
C SER A 381 -24.07 -20.76 19.13
N VAL A 382 -24.34 -19.49 18.83
CA VAL A 382 -23.36 -18.40 18.99
C VAL A 382 -23.17 -18.08 20.49
N THR A 383 -21.97 -18.28 20.98
CA THR A 383 -21.60 -18.06 22.37
C THR A 383 -20.77 -16.79 22.60
N SER A 384 -20.19 -16.22 21.52
CA SER A 384 -19.41 -14.97 21.57
C SER A 384 -19.57 -14.16 20.31
N ILE A 385 -19.64 -12.84 20.49
CA ILE A 385 -19.69 -11.82 19.43
C ILE A 385 -18.57 -10.84 19.73
N GLY A 386 -17.65 -10.70 18.78
CA GLY A 386 -16.46 -9.88 18.88
C GLY A 386 -16.70 -8.38 18.91
N GLU A 387 -15.62 -7.60 19.01
CA GLU A 387 -15.65 -6.14 19.03
C GLU A 387 -16.25 -5.61 17.72
N GLY A 388 -17.11 -4.59 17.83
CA GLY A 388 -17.61 -3.81 16.68
C GLY A 388 -18.31 -4.61 15.59
N VAL A 389 -18.83 -5.82 15.88
CA VAL A 389 -19.35 -6.73 14.81
C VAL A 389 -20.41 -6.06 13.96
N PHE A 390 -21.33 -5.29 14.52
CA PHE A 390 -22.39 -4.57 13.79
C PHE A 390 -22.24 -3.04 13.87
N PHE A 391 -21.04 -2.56 14.14
CA PHE A 391 -20.77 -1.13 14.11
C PHE A 391 -21.07 -0.57 12.70
N ASN A 392 -21.69 0.62 12.59
CA ASN A 392 -22.14 1.25 11.34
C ASN A 392 -23.20 0.44 10.54
N CYS A 393 -23.88 -0.54 11.13
CA CYS A 393 -25.03 -1.17 10.48
C CYS A 393 -26.28 -0.28 10.61
N TYR A 394 -26.29 0.87 9.92
CA TYR A 394 -27.31 1.92 10.05
C TYR A 394 -28.72 1.50 9.65
N ALA A 395 -28.84 0.57 8.67
CA ALA A 395 -30.13 0.14 8.16
C ALA A 395 -30.81 -0.95 8.99
N LEU A 396 -30.17 -1.43 10.07
CA LEU A 396 -30.81 -2.44 10.92
C LEU A 396 -32.13 -1.93 11.48
N THR A 397 -33.21 -2.68 11.21
CA THR A 397 -34.56 -2.44 11.68
C THR A 397 -34.98 -3.41 12.79
N SER A 398 -34.28 -4.54 12.93
CA SER A 398 -34.48 -5.50 14.00
C SER A 398 -33.28 -6.43 14.19
N ILE A 399 -33.11 -6.92 15.41
CA ILE A 399 -32.13 -7.95 15.77
C ILE A 399 -32.89 -9.08 16.46
N THR A 400 -32.59 -10.33 16.12
CA THR A 400 -33.19 -11.49 16.76
C THR A 400 -32.11 -12.38 17.35
N PHE A 401 -32.27 -12.73 18.64
CA PHE A 401 -31.46 -13.76 19.30
C PHE A 401 -32.34 -14.98 19.55
N GLU A 402 -31.93 -16.14 19.08
CA GLU A 402 -32.64 -17.40 19.28
C GLU A 402 -32.19 -18.12 20.55
N GLY A 403 -31.04 -17.73 21.11
CA GLY A 403 -30.47 -18.36 22.29
C GLY A 403 -31.20 -18.00 23.57
N SER A 404 -31.40 -18.98 24.43
CA SER A 404 -31.93 -18.75 25.79
C SER A 404 -30.92 -18.10 26.72
N THR A 405 -29.65 -18.12 26.39
CA THR A 405 -28.56 -17.47 27.12
C THR A 405 -27.93 -16.43 26.19
N PRO A 406 -27.79 -15.16 26.61
CA PRO A 406 -27.08 -14.16 25.82
C PRO A 406 -25.64 -14.60 25.53
N PRO A 407 -25.14 -14.39 24.30
CA PRO A 407 -23.73 -14.57 24.04
C PRO A 407 -22.89 -13.54 24.82
N ARG A 408 -21.59 -13.80 24.93
CA ARG A 408 -20.65 -12.78 25.41
C ARG A 408 -20.51 -11.71 24.33
N PHE A 409 -20.68 -10.44 24.71
CA PHE A 409 -20.46 -9.28 23.86
C PHE A 409 -19.13 -8.63 24.24
N GLU A 410 -18.32 -8.30 23.24
CA GLU A 410 -17.15 -7.44 23.39
C GLU A 410 -17.55 -5.96 23.23
N GLU A 411 -16.58 -5.03 23.17
CA GLU A 411 -16.86 -3.60 23.07
C GLU A 411 -17.51 -3.22 21.72
N ASP A 412 -18.25 -2.13 21.70
CA ASP A 412 -18.78 -1.45 20.50
C ASP A 412 -19.62 -2.31 19.52
N VAL A 413 -20.10 -3.50 19.93
CA VAL A 413 -20.80 -4.46 19.03
C VAL A 413 -21.92 -3.81 18.20
N PHE A 414 -22.72 -2.92 18.79
CA PHE A 414 -23.86 -2.24 18.15
C PHE A 414 -23.69 -0.71 18.13
N LYS A 415 -22.45 -0.24 18.09
CA LYS A 415 -22.18 1.19 17.98
C LYS A 415 -22.75 1.74 16.67
N ASP A 416 -23.36 2.92 16.75
CA ASP A 416 -24.04 3.62 15.65
C ASP A 416 -25.24 2.86 15.04
N VAL A 417 -25.68 1.76 15.65
CA VAL A 417 -26.97 1.14 15.35
C VAL A 417 -28.09 1.94 16.00
N ASN A 418 -29.25 2.08 15.31
CA ASN A 418 -30.42 2.76 15.87
C ASN A 418 -30.92 2.03 17.13
N LYS A 419 -30.79 2.68 18.27
CA LYS A 419 -31.12 2.10 19.60
C LYS A 419 -32.62 1.87 19.81
N SER A 420 -33.48 2.41 18.94
CA SER A 420 -34.95 2.27 19.08
C SER A 420 -35.51 1.05 18.34
N ILE A 421 -34.69 0.28 17.65
CA ILE A 421 -35.13 -0.92 16.95
C ILE A 421 -35.54 -2.03 17.95
N PRO A 422 -36.50 -2.90 17.60
CA PRO A 422 -36.80 -4.08 18.42
C PRO A 422 -35.66 -5.10 18.39
N VAL A 423 -35.32 -5.60 19.56
CA VAL A 423 -34.41 -6.73 19.77
C VAL A 423 -35.25 -7.88 20.31
N TYR A 424 -35.47 -8.88 19.47
CA TYR A 424 -36.30 -10.05 19.79
C TYR A 424 -35.46 -11.12 20.49
N VAL A 425 -35.95 -11.64 21.59
CA VAL A 425 -35.28 -12.67 22.39
C VAL A 425 -36.31 -13.69 22.91
N PRO A 426 -35.90 -14.93 23.25
CA PRO A 426 -36.82 -15.90 23.83
C PRO A 426 -37.53 -15.33 25.07
N ALA A 427 -38.85 -15.56 25.21
CA ALA A 427 -39.68 -14.98 26.26
C ALA A 427 -39.14 -15.21 27.68
N ASN A 428 -38.55 -16.39 27.91
CA ASN A 428 -37.98 -16.77 29.21
C ASN A 428 -36.63 -16.12 29.52
N SER A 429 -36.05 -15.40 28.55
CA SER A 429 -34.67 -14.86 28.61
C SER A 429 -34.63 -13.33 28.64
N ILE A 430 -35.77 -12.64 28.62
CA ILE A 430 -35.88 -11.18 28.52
C ILE A 430 -34.99 -10.49 29.56
N GLU A 431 -35.05 -10.87 30.82
CA GLU A 431 -34.29 -10.21 31.89
C GLU A 431 -32.77 -10.46 31.75
N ALA A 432 -32.36 -11.63 31.27
CA ALA A 432 -30.96 -11.92 31.01
C ALA A 432 -30.41 -11.03 29.86
N TYR A 433 -31.20 -10.84 28.80
CA TYR A 433 -30.81 -9.98 27.66
C TYR A 433 -30.88 -8.49 28.01
N LYS A 434 -31.81 -8.03 28.81
CA LYS A 434 -31.81 -6.64 29.35
C LYS A 434 -30.51 -6.34 30.09
N LYS A 435 -30.06 -7.28 30.93
CA LYS A 435 -28.80 -7.13 31.66
C LYS A 435 -27.58 -7.13 30.70
N ALA A 436 -27.60 -8.00 29.68
CA ALA A 436 -26.46 -8.16 28.75
C ALA A 436 -26.36 -7.04 27.70
N LEU A 437 -27.50 -6.45 27.31
CA LEU A 437 -27.59 -5.46 26.22
C LEU A 437 -27.88 -4.03 26.72
N GLY A 438 -27.95 -3.81 28.04
CA GLY A 438 -28.35 -2.53 28.63
C GLY A 438 -27.48 -1.34 28.26
N ASP A 439 -26.20 -1.59 27.91
CA ASP A 439 -25.28 -0.57 27.45
C ASP A 439 -25.53 -0.19 25.98
N TYR A 440 -26.18 -1.04 25.18
CA TYR A 440 -26.44 -0.86 23.76
C TYR A 440 -27.87 -0.40 23.46
N PHE A 441 -28.89 -0.99 24.13
CA PHE A 441 -30.31 -0.77 23.86
C PHE A 441 -31.10 -0.46 25.11
N PRO A 442 -32.08 0.45 25.05
CA PRO A 442 -33.01 0.65 26.15
C PRO A 442 -33.85 -0.61 26.39
N GLU A 443 -34.24 -0.88 27.63
CA GLU A 443 -35.03 -2.07 27.97
C GLU A 443 -36.34 -2.20 27.18
N THR A 444 -36.92 -1.09 26.73
CA THR A 444 -38.15 -1.05 25.92
C THR A 444 -37.95 -1.61 24.49
N SER A 445 -36.72 -1.66 24.03
CA SER A 445 -36.38 -2.29 22.74
C SER A 445 -36.33 -3.80 22.81
N ILE A 446 -36.11 -4.40 24.02
CA ILE A 446 -35.98 -5.84 24.21
C ILE A 446 -37.37 -6.47 24.37
N ARG A 447 -37.75 -7.33 23.42
CA ARG A 447 -39.11 -7.89 23.30
C ARG A 447 -39.07 -9.40 23.17
N ALA A 448 -40.17 -10.06 23.59
CA ALA A 448 -40.36 -11.49 23.39
C ALA A 448 -40.46 -11.80 21.90
N LEU A 449 -39.74 -12.82 21.45
CA LEU A 449 -39.94 -13.44 20.14
C LEU A 449 -41.37 -13.99 20.05
N GLN A 450 -42.13 -13.54 19.06
CA GLN A 450 -43.46 -14.07 18.80
C GLN A 450 -43.30 -15.27 17.86
N HIS A 451 -43.84 -16.43 18.26
CA HIS A 451 -43.87 -17.66 17.47
C HIS A 451 -45.03 -17.63 16.48
#